data_ca5928849fba1cb80c8cbc8015fc2873
#
_entry.id   ca5928849fba1cb80c8cbc8015fc2873
#
_cell.length_a   1.000
_cell.length_b   1.000
_cell.length_c   1.000
_cell.angle_alpha   90.00
_cell.angle_beta   90.00
_cell.angle_gamma   90.00
#
_symmetry.space_group_name_H-M   'P 1'
#
loop_
_entity.id
_entity.type
_entity.pdbx_description
1 polymer ?
#
loop_
_entity_poly.entity_id
_entity_poly.type
_entity_poly.pdbx_seq_one_letter_code
_entity_poly.pdbx_strand_id
1 'polypeptide(L)'
;IRSRLVGSEMCIRDRCKNTGMYFNNSLGEIELNPQGFLGETKGDRLISNMSPLIIQSEDGITTIGSPGADRISSAIAQVLLNYSQSNDWKQAIDQPRFHVNGDGTVRAEPASLEMDKDVTITDEYDMYFGGVCVSGLNKDVFSFGDRRRGDTSWTN
;
A
#
# COMPACT_ATOMS: atom_id res chain seq x y z
N ILE A 1 -15.59 21.40 13.19
CA ILE A 1 -14.95 20.53 12.17
C ILE A 1 -14.71 19.20 12.87
N ARG A 2 -15.42 18.18 12.50
CA ARG A 2 -15.24 16.84 13.06
C ARG A 2 -13.96 16.26 12.49
N SER A 3 -13.00 15.94 13.36
CA SER A 3 -11.84 15.15 13.01
C SER A 3 -12.31 13.81 12.42
N ARG A 4 -12.17 13.63 11.13
CA ARG A 4 -12.45 12.36 10.48
C ARG A 4 -11.15 11.83 9.90
N LEU A 5 -10.98 10.56 10.11
CA LEU A 5 -9.93 9.73 9.56
C LEU A 5 -9.59 10.13 8.13
N VAL A 6 -8.34 10.44 7.92
CA VAL A 6 -7.78 10.87 6.66
C VAL A 6 -7.21 9.64 5.96
N GLY A 7 -7.79 9.30 4.87
CA GLY A 7 -7.32 8.27 3.96
C GLY A 7 -8.13 8.37 2.67
N SER A 8 -7.50 8.20 1.53
CA SER A 8 -8.16 8.32 0.23
C SER A 8 -9.33 7.36 0.07
N GLU A 9 -9.30 6.23 0.78
CA GLU A 9 -10.33 5.19 0.69
C GLU A 9 -11.55 5.45 1.58
N MET A 10 -11.42 6.29 2.62
CA MET A 10 -12.47 6.42 3.64
C MET A 10 -13.13 7.79 3.73
N CYS A 11 -12.53 8.84 3.23
CA CYS A 11 -12.92 10.19 3.59
C CYS A 11 -13.84 10.88 2.64
N ILE A 12 -13.96 10.46 1.41
CA ILE A 12 -14.65 11.27 0.44
C ILE A 12 -15.59 10.45 -0.40
N ARG A 13 -16.82 10.58 -0.02
CA ARG A 13 -17.95 10.17 -0.83
C ARG A 13 -18.58 11.35 -1.56
N ASP A 14 -17.84 12.45 -1.69
CA ASP A 14 -18.29 13.59 -2.47
C ASP A 14 -18.19 13.26 -3.95
N ARG A 15 -19.29 13.48 -4.63
CA ARG A 15 -19.40 13.24 -6.06
C ARG A 15 -19.51 14.56 -6.80
N CYS A 16 -18.86 14.64 -7.93
CA CYS A 16 -19.15 15.68 -8.91
C CYS A 16 -20.61 15.57 -9.34
N LYS A 17 -21.38 16.63 -9.08
CA LYS A 17 -22.83 16.63 -9.37
C LYS A 17 -23.15 16.38 -10.83
N ASN A 18 -22.28 16.79 -11.75
CA ASN A 18 -22.49 16.69 -13.19
C ASN A 18 -22.10 15.34 -13.78
N THR A 19 -21.12 14.63 -13.18
CA THR A 19 -20.57 13.39 -13.73
C THR A 19 -20.84 12.17 -12.85
N GLY A 20 -21.23 12.38 -11.59
CA GLY A 20 -21.41 11.32 -10.60
C GLY A 20 -20.10 10.68 -10.13
N MET A 21 -18.94 11.11 -10.64
CA MET A 21 -17.63 10.59 -10.25
C MET A 21 -17.25 11.04 -8.85
N TYR A 22 -16.60 10.14 -8.10
CA TYR A 22 -16.03 10.49 -6.79
C TYR A 22 -14.76 11.33 -6.96
N PHE A 23 -14.62 12.34 -6.10
CA PHE A 23 -13.36 13.05 -5.98
C PHE A 23 -12.35 12.21 -5.20
N ASN A 24 -11.07 12.34 -5.54
CA ASN A 24 -9.98 11.82 -4.72
C ASN A 24 -9.71 12.74 -3.52
N ASN A 25 -8.91 12.26 -2.57
CA ASN A 25 -8.48 13.01 -1.38
C ASN A 25 -6.94 13.17 -1.30
N SER A 26 -6.26 13.15 -2.41
CA SER A 26 -4.78 13.18 -2.43
C SER A 26 -4.19 14.39 -1.67
N LEU A 27 -4.85 15.54 -1.71
CA LEU A 27 -4.46 16.73 -0.94
C LEU A 27 -4.66 16.56 0.58
N GLY A 28 -5.56 15.68 1.01
CA GLY A 28 -5.86 15.41 2.41
C GLY A 28 -4.98 14.33 3.04
N GLU A 29 -4.04 13.77 2.32
CA GLU A 29 -3.07 12.79 2.82
C GLU A 29 -1.93 13.53 3.52
N ILE A 30 -2.01 13.64 4.85
CA ILE A 30 -1.08 14.41 5.67
C ILE A 30 0.34 13.84 5.58
N GLU A 31 0.49 12.53 5.45
CA GLU A 31 1.78 11.86 5.32
C GLU A 31 2.55 12.32 4.06
N LEU A 32 1.83 12.64 2.99
CA LEU A 32 2.41 13.11 1.74
C LEU A 32 2.45 14.65 1.66
N ASN A 33 1.53 15.31 2.35
CA ASN A 33 1.36 16.76 2.35
C ASN A 33 1.34 17.29 3.79
N PRO A 34 2.47 17.27 4.52
CA PRO A 34 2.51 17.63 5.94
C PRO A 34 2.14 19.10 6.21
N GLN A 35 2.23 19.97 5.22
CA GLN A 35 1.78 21.36 5.30
C GLN A 35 0.29 21.53 4.92
N GLY A 36 -0.37 20.47 4.50
CA GLY A 36 -1.75 20.48 4.05
C GLY A 36 -1.98 21.44 2.88
N PHE A 37 -3.19 22.00 2.80
CA PHE A 37 -3.56 22.92 1.71
C PHE A 37 -2.82 24.27 1.72
N LEU A 38 -2.18 24.62 2.81
CA LEU A 38 -1.54 25.95 2.98
C LEU A 38 -0.19 26.05 2.25
N GLY A 39 0.41 24.92 1.89
CA GLY A 39 1.67 24.88 1.16
C GLY A 39 1.55 24.85 -0.36
N GLU A 40 0.33 24.70 -0.87
CA GLU A 40 0.11 24.46 -2.30
C GLU A 40 -0.21 25.76 -3.06
N THR A 41 0.48 25.95 -4.16
CA THR A 41 0.23 27.05 -5.11
C THR A 41 -0.52 26.49 -6.33
N LYS A 42 -1.40 27.31 -6.91
CA LYS A 42 -2.13 26.91 -8.11
C LYS A 42 -1.16 26.55 -9.23
N GLY A 43 -1.22 25.29 -9.67
CA GLY A 43 -0.36 24.74 -10.73
C GLY A 43 0.76 23.85 -10.20
N ASP A 44 0.94 23.75 -8.89
CA ASP A 44 1.89 22.81 -8.30
C ASP A 44 1.45 21.36 -8.51
N ARG A 45 2.42 20.47 -8.52
CA ARG A 45 2.19 19.03 -8.63
C ARG A 45 2.13 18.42 -7.24
N LEU A 46 1.12 17.59 -7.02
CA LEU A 46 1.03 16.79 -5.80
C LEU A 46 2.12 15.73 -5.76
N ILE A 47 2.67 15.53 -4.57
CA ILE A 47 3.54 14.37 -4.29
C ILE A 47 2.68 13.11 -4.30
N SER A 48 3.18 12.05 -4.88
CA SER A 48 2.51 10.76 -4.93
C SER A 48 3.51 9.63 -4.72
N ASN A 49 3.18 8.70 -3.84
CA ASN A 49 3.93 7.45 -3.61
C ASN A 49 3.35 6.27 -4.40
N MET A 50 2.41 6.52 -5.31
CA MET A 50 1.89 5.46 -6.17
C MET A 50 3.04 4.84 -6.97
N SER A 51 3.27 3.55 -6.76
CA SER A 51 4.40 2.81 -7.34
C SER A 51 3.91 1.51 -7.98
N PRO A 52 3.05 1.60 -9.01
CA PRO A 52 2.66 0.39 -9.73
C PRO A 52 3.88 -0.19 -10.44
N LEU A 53 4.06 -1.50 -10.35
CA LEU A 53 5.17 -2.20 -10.98
C LEU A 53 4.67 -3.20 -12.01
N ILE A 54 5.47 -3.36 -13.07
CA ILE A 54 5.35 -4.42 -14.05
C ILE A 54 6.69 -5.14 -14.09
N ILE A 55 6.66 -6.43 -13.84
CA ILE A 55 7.82 -7.32 -13.98
C ILE A 55 7.63 -8.14 -15.25
N GLN A 56 8.56 -8.03 -16.16
CA GLN A 56 8.59 -8.83 -17.37
C GLN A 56 9.75 -9.82 -17.27
N SER A 57 9.47 -11.09 -17.49
CA SER A 57 10.44 -12.18 -17.55
C SER A 57 10.24 -13.00 -18.83
N GLU A 58 11.11 -13.97 -19.05
CA GLU A 58 10.92 -14.93 -20.16
C GLU A 58 9.64 -15.76 -20.00
N ASP A 59 9.21 -15.98 -18.76
CA ASP A 59 8.03 -16.78 -18.43
C ASP A 59 6.71 -16.00 -18.51
N GLY A 60 6.75 -14.64 -18.52
CA GLY A 60 5.54 -13.85 -18.59
C GLY A 60 5.62 -12.46 -17.97
N ILE A 61 4.45 -11.94 -17.59
CA ILE A 61 4.28 -10.60 -17.05
C ILE A 61 3.57 -10.69 -15.70
N THR A 62 4.11 -9.98 -14.70
CA THR A 62 3.51 -9.82 -13.38
C THR A 62 3.33 -8.35 -13.06
N THR A 63 2.18 -7.98 -12.53
CA THR A 63 1.85 -6.63 -12.08
C THR A 63 1.67 -6.61 -10.58
N ILE A 64 2.16 -5.54 -9.93
CA ILE A 64 2.11 -5.38 -8.48
C ILE A 64 1.64 -3.98 -8.15
N GLY A 65 0.78 -3.86 -7.16
CA GLY A 65 0.32 -2.58 -6.62
C GLY A 65 -0.09 -2.71 -5.16
N SER A 66 -0.08 -1.58 -4.46
CA SER A 66 -0.52 -1.49 -3.06
C SER A 66 -1.16 -0.13 -2.80
N PRO A 67 -2.22 -0.02 -2.00
CA PRO A 67 -2.61 1.20 -1.32
C PRO A 67 -1.72 1.42 -0.09
N GLY A 68 -1.80 2.61 0.56
CA GLY A 68 -1.16 2.83 1.86
C GLY A 68 -0.29 4.08 1.98
N ALA A 69 -0.53 5.11 1.16
CA ALA A 69 0.17 6.39 1.20
C ALA A 69 1.71 6.24 1.21
N ASP A 70 2.40 6.68 2.26
CA ASP A 70 3.85 6.56 2.41
C ASP A 70 4.35 5.11 2.58
N ARG A 71 3.45 4.18 2.96
CA ARG A 71 3.78 2.76 3.15
C ARG A 71 3.75 1.93 1.86
N ILE A 72 3.28 2.49 0.73
CA ILE A 72 3.18 1.79 -0.55
C ILE A 72 4.52 1.18 -0.97
N SER A 73 5.56 1.99 -1.00
CA SER A 73 6.88 1.57 -1.46
C SER A 73 7.51 0.50 -0.55
N SER A 74 7.40 0.66 0.78
CA SER A 74 7.93 -0.32 1.74
C SER A 74 7.17 -1.64 1.70
N ALA A 75 5.86 -1.62 1.52
CA ALA A 75 5.05 -2.83 1.39
C ALA A 75 5.43 -3.63 0.13
N ILE A 76 5.52 -2.95 -1.01
CA ILE A 76 5.91 -3.59 -2.28
C ILE A 76 7.33 -4.14 -2.19
N ALA A 77 8.28 -3.37 -1.65
CA ALA A 77 9.68 -3.80 -1.53
C ALA A 77 9.82 -5.06 -0.66
N GLN A 78 9.10 -5.14 0.48
CA GLN A 78 9.13 -6.32 1.34
C GLN A 78 8.53 -7.54 0.64
N VAL A 79 7.41 -7.38 -0.07
CA VAL A 79 6.81 -8.50 -0.83
C VAL A 79 7.75 -8.98 -1.93
N LEU A 80 8.42 -8.09 -2.65
CA LEU A 80 9.39 -8.47 -3.68
C LEU A 80 10.59 -9.22 -3.09
N LEU A 81 11.10 -8.76 -1.95
CA LEU A 81 12.20 -9.42 -1.24
C LEU A 81 11.79 -10.83 -0.78
N ASN A 82 10.61 -10.96 -0.17
CA ASN A 82 10.09 -12.25 0.27
C ASN A 82 9.84 -13.19 -0.90
N TYR A 83 9.32 -12.67 -2.01
CA TYR A 83 9.14 -13.45 -3.23
C TYR A 83 10.47 -13.95 -3.81
N SER A 84 11.51 -13.13 -3.79
CA SER A 84 12.83 -13.55 -4.28
C SER A 84 13.44 -14.72 -3.49
N GLN A 85 12.99 -14.93 -2.25
CA GLN A 85 13.43 -16.02 -1.39
C GLN A 85 12.53 -17.26 -1.47
N SER A 86 11.22 -17.06 -1.57
CA SER A 86 10.22 -18.16 -1.53
C SER A 86 9.78 -18.64 -2.90
N ASN A 87 9.87 -17.79 -3.91
CA ASN A 87 9.28 -17.98 -5.25
C ASN A 87 7.77 -18.27 -5.20
N ASP A 88 7.09 -17.79 -4.16
CA ASP A 88 5.66 -17.96 -3.92
C ASP A 88 5.03 -16.60 -3.57
N TRP A 89 4.18 -16.07 -4.46
CA TRP A 89 3.53 -14.78 -4.26
C TRP A 89 2.60 -14.75 -3.06
N LYS A 90 1.83 -15.82 -2.84
CA LYS A 90 0.91 -15.88 -1.69
C LYS A 90 1.67 -15.86 -0.38
N GLN A 91 2.69 -16.68 -0.26
CA GLN A 91 3.57 -16.71 0.90
C GLN A 91 4.26 -15.35 1.11
N ALA A 92 4.75 -14.74 0.05
CA ALA A 92 5.44 -13.44 0.11
C ALA A 92 4.52 -12.30 0.59
N ILE A 93 3.26 -12.29 0.13
CA ILE A 93 2.24 -11.30 0.53
C ILE A 93 1.86 -11.47 1.99
N ASP A 94 1.72 -12.71 2.46
CA ASP A 94 1.27 -13.03 3.81
C ASP A 94 2.36 -12.86 4.89
N GLN A 95 3.62 -12.63 4.52
CA GLN A 95 4.68 -12.35 5.49
C GLN A 95 4.40 -11.10 6.32
N PRO A 96 4.75 -11.12 7.61
CA PRO A 96 4.65 -9.96 8.48
C PRO A 96 5.44 -8.77 7.94
N ARG A 97 4.91 -7.56 8.14
CA ARG A 97 5.50 -6.32 7.62
C ARG A 97 5.90 -5.37 8.73
N PHE A 98 6.81 -4.48 8.40
CA PHE A 98 7.16 -3.33 9.19
C PHE A 98 7.24 -2.07 8.33
N HIS A 99 7.20 -0.91 8.98
CA HIS A 99 7.39 0.38 8.33
C HIS A 99 8.12 1.34 9.27
N VAL A 100 9.03 2.10 8.69
CA VAL A 100 9.73 3.19 9.37
C VAL A 100 9.08 4.49 8.93
N ASN A 101 8.46 5.20 9.88
CA ASN A 101 7.82 6.49 9.64
C ASN A 101 8.87 7.58 9.39
N GLY A 102 8.46 8.69 8.81
CA GLY A 102 9.33 9.84 8.54
C GLY A 102 9.95 10.48 9.79
N ASP A 103 9.38 10.29 10.97
CA ASP A 103 9.90 10.71 12.27
C ASP A 103 10.90 9.70 12.89
N GLY A 104 11.18 8.60 12.21
CA GLY A 104 12.06 7.54 12.67
C GLY A 104 11.40 6.48 13.56
N THR A 105 10.14 6.63 13.93
CA THR A 105 9.41 5.59 14.67
C THR A 105 9.16 4.37 13.79
N VAL A 106 9.16 3.18 14.38
CA VAL A 106 8.94 1.92 13.67
C VAL A 106 7.64 1.27 14.13
N ARG A 107 6.84 0.86 13.19
CA ARG A 107 5.69 -0.03 13.42
C ARG A 107 5.93 -1.37 12.74
N ALA A 108 5.51 -2.44 13.40
CA ALA A 108 5.73 -3.79 12.92
C ALA A 108 4.57 -4.71 13.28
N GLU A 109 4.24 -5.63 12.40
CA GLU A 109 3.39 -6.77 12.71
C GLU A 109 4.16 -7.79 13.56
N PRO A 110 3.46 -8.65 14.33
CA PRO A 110 4.10 -9.70 15.12
C PRO A 110 5.05 -10.54 14.25
N ALA A 111 6.19 -10.93 14.82
CA ALA A 111 7.22 -11.74 14.19
C ALA A 111 7.92 -11.15 12.95
N SER A 112 7.69 -9.89 12.62
CA SER A 112 8.37 -9.26 11.49
C SER A 112 9.84 -8.96 11.75
N LEU A 113 10.21 -8.66 12.98
CA LEU A 113 11.57 -8.31 13.39
C LEU A 113 11.82 -8.65 14.87
N GLU A 114 13.00 -9.20 15.15
CA GLU A 114 13.62 -9.10 16.47
C GLU A 114 14.31 -7.73 16.56
N MET A 115 13.61 -6.69 16.95
CA MET A 115 14.18 -5.36 17.10
C MET A 115 14.35 -4.97 18.56
N ASP A 116 15.53 -4.44 18.85
CA ASP A 116 15.86 -3.85 20.14
C ASP A 116 15.36 -2.41 20.13
N LYS A 117 14.31 -2.11 20.93
CA LYS A 117 13.76 -0.81 21.31
C LYS A 117 12.93 -0.03 20.26
N ASP A 118 11.91 0.64 20.81
CA ASP A 118 11.05 1.66 20.16
C ASP A 118 10.23 1.20 18.94
N VAL A 119 9.91 -0.09 18.88
CA VAL A 119 8.98 -0.64 17.87
C VAL A 119 7.58 -0.74 18.45
N THR A 120 6.61 -0.13 17.79
CA THR A 120 5.20 -0.35 18.10
C THR A 120 4.71 -1.60 17.37
N ILE A 121 4.41 -2.66 18.12
CA ILE A 121 3.81 -3.87 17.56
C ILE A 121 2.31 -3.63 17.38
N THR A 122 1.80 -3.92 16.18
CA THR A 122 0.39 -3.84 15.82
C THR A 122 -0.27 -5.22 15.90
N ASP A 123 -1.52 -5.29 15.44
CA ASP A 123 -2.20 -6.57 15.22
C ASP A 123 -1.62 -7.29 13.98
N GLU A 124 -1.86 -8.60 13.91
CA GLU A 124 -1.53 -9.40 12.73
C GLU A 124 -2.40 -8.98 11.55
N TYR A 125 -1.80 -8.82 10.37
CA TYR A 125 -2.46 -8.35 9.14
C TYR A 125 -3.13 -6.97 9.29
N ASP A 126 -2.45 -6.05 9.96
CA ASP A 126 -2.96 -4.68 10.12
C ASP A 126 -3.01 -3.93 8.77
N MET A 127 -4.18 -3.35 8.50
CA MET A 127 -4.45 -2.52 7.33
C MET A 127 -3.47 -1.34 7.16
N TYR A 128 -2.80 -0.93 8.24
CA TYR A 128 -1.78 0.11 8.22
C TYR A 128 -0.66 -0.19 7.22
N PHE A 129 -0.26 -1.45 7.07
CA PHE A 129 0.83 -1.86 6.18
C PHE A 129 0.42 -2.03 4.71
N GLY A 130 -0.65 -1.39 4.29
CA GLY A 130 -1.11 -1.40 2.91
C GLY A 130 -1.91 -2.65 2.56
N GLY A 131 -1.74 -3.14 1.35
CA GLY A 131 -2.44 -4.31 0.84
C GLY A 131 -1.93 -4.65 -0.56
N VAL A 132 -0.84 -5.42 -0.64
CA VAL A 132 -0.20 -5.72 -1.91
C VAL A 132 -1.02 -6.73 -2.70
N CYS A 133 -1.44 -6.32 -3.89
CA CYS A 133 -2.08 -7.21 -4.85
C CYS A 133 -1.09 -7.52 -5.98
N VAL A 134 -1.05 -8.79 -6.36
CA VAL A 134 -0.20 -9.29 -7.45
C VAL A 134 -1.08 -10.02 -8.45
N SER A 135 -0.92 -9.72 -9.72
CA SER A 135 -1.60 -10.45 -10.81
C SER A 135 -0.64 -10.65 -11.96
N GLY A 136 -0.80 -11.72 -12.69
CA GLY A 136 0.09 -11.99 -13.81
C GLY A 136 -0.44 -13.03 -14.77
N LEU A 137 0.31 -13.16 -15.84
CA LEU A 137 0.16 -14.17 -16.87
C LEU A 137 1.54 -14.76 -17.15
N ASN A 138 1.71 -16.01 -16.73
CA ASN A 138 2.83 -16.85 -17.13
C ASN A 138 2.27 -17.93 -18.09
N LYS A 139 2.35 -19.21 -17.74
CA LYS A 139 1.61 -20.25 -18.46
C LYS A 139 0.11 -20.08 -18.27
N ASP A 140 -0.29 -19.70 -17.05
CA ASP A 140 -1.66 -19.49 -16.61
C ASP A 140 -1.83 -18.08 -16.03
N VAL A 141 -3.06 -17.60 -15.99
CA VAL A 141 -3.40 -16.34 -15.31
C VAL A 141 -3.49 -16.60 -13.80
N PHE A 142 -2.95 -15.71 -13.01
CA PHE A 142 -3.04 -15.76 -11.56
C PHE A 142 -3.31 -14.39 -10.95
N SER A 143 -3.89 -14.39 -9.75
CA SER A 143 -4.10 -13.19 -8.95
C SER A 143 -4.08 -13.54 -7.46
N PHE A 144 -3.34 -12.76 -6.68
CA PHE A 144 -3.26 -12.90 -5.23
C PHE A 144 -3.58 -11.57 -4.56
N GLY A 145 -4.55 -11.60 -3.65
CA GLY A 145 -4.91 -10.49 -2.78
C GLY A 145 -4.24 -10.58 -1.41
N ASP A 146 -4.25 -9.47 -0.71
CA ASP A 146 -3.67 -9.32 0.62
C ASP A 146 -4.76 -9.44 1.70
N ARG A 147 -4.54 -10.26 2.70
CA ARG A 147 -5.46 -10.44 3.84
C ARG A 147 -5.73 -9.14 4.60
N ARG A 148 -4.79 -8.21 4.59
CA ARG A 148 -4.94 -6.88 5.19
C ARG A 148 -6.06 -6.05 4.57
N ARG A 149 -6.51 -6.42 3.36
CA ARG A 149 -7.56 -5.71 2.60
C ARG A 149 -8.67 -6.62 2.07
N GLY A 150 -8.79 -7.83 2.60
CA GLY A 150 -9.77 -8.80 2.15
C GLY A 150 -9.19 -9.72 1.08
N ASP A 151 -8.81 -10.89 1.50
CA ASP A 151 -8.14 -11.91 0.70
C ASP A 151 -9.03 -12.41 -0.44
N THR A 152 -8.65 -12.13 -1.67
CA THR A 152 -9.19 -12.78 -2.86
C THR A 152 -8.02 -13.27 -3.72
N SER A 153 -7.83 -14.57 -3.76
CA SER A 153 -6.80 -15.21 -4.60
C SER A 153 -7.45 -16.08 -5.64
N TRP A 154 -6.92 -16.07 -6.86
CA TRP A 154 -7.39 -16.88 -7.96
C TRP A 154 -6.20 -17.40 -8.79
N THR A 155 -6.23 -18.69 -9.08
CA THR A 155 -5.29 -19.35 -9.99
C THR A 155 -6.09 -20.28 -10.91
N ASN A 156 -5.76 -20.29 -12.17
CA ASN A 156 -6.36 -21.22 -13.14
C ASN A 156 -5.52 -22.48 -13.26
#